data_dc2747f4d3d988046ca8cb514389a953
#
_entry.id   dc2747f4d3d988046ca8cb514389a953
#
_cell.length_a   1.000
_cell.length_b   1.000
_cell.length_c   1.000
_cell.angle_alpha   90.00
_cell.angle_beta   90.00
_cell.angle_gamma   90.00
#
_symmetry.space_group_name_H-M   'P 1'
#
loop_
_entity.id
_entity.type
_entity.pdbx_description
1 polymer ?
#
loop_
_entity_poly.entity_id
_entity_poly.type
_entity_poly.pdbx_seq_one_letter_code
_entity_poly.pdbx_strand_id
1 'polypeptide(L)'
;IHLQLMLRRLKESGEDDKLGKSLETCIKEVERLDGIIAHFLEAIRPSEPDFRETNLLDLLEETLRGREEELKARKVSAQVEAGAKDPVVFADPEQLKQVFFNVIGNAIDAMDKDPKLRVITSGDDENVYVQFVDSGVGIAKEDVPKVFEPYYTTKKGGHGIGMMIVYRIMRDHGGDVGIDSKPGAGTIVTLRFPRKDRRMRLLEEAKT
;
A
#
# COMPACT_ATOMS: atom_id res chain seq x y z
N ILE A 1 3.99 -26.46 -12.19
CA ILE A 1 4.50 -27.87 -12.02
C ILE A 1 5.04 -28.40 -13.36
N HIS A 2 4.26 -28.47 -14.46
CA HIS A 2 4.73 -29.01 -15.74
C HIS A 2 5.90 -28.25 -16.36
N LEU A 3 5.90 -26.91 -16.35
CA LEU A 3 7.01 -26.08 -16.84
C LEU A 3 8.30 -26.28 -16.04
N GLN A 4 8.19 -26.42 -14.73
CA GLN A 4 9.35 -26.68 -13.83
C GLN A 4 9.94 -28.08 -14.08
N LEU A 5 9.10 -29.10 -14.36
CA LEU A 5 9.55 -30.44 -14.73
C LEU A 5 10.22 -30.45 -16.11
N MET A 6 9.71 -29.71 -17.09
CA MET A 6 10.36 -29.55 -18.40
C MET A 6 11.72 -28.87 -18.28
N LEU A 7 11.83 -27.79 -17.48
CA LEU A 7 13.10 -27.11 -17.23
C LEU A 7 14.14 -28.04 -16.59
N ARG A 8 13.72 -28.86 -15.62
CA ARG A 8 14.60 -29.85 -14.97
C ARG A 8 15.11 -30.88 -15.97
N ARG A 9 14.24 -31.44 -16.81
CA ARG A 9 14.62 -32.42 -17.86
C ARG A 9 15.57 -31.82 -18.89
N LEU A 10 15.35 -30.56 -19.33
CA LEU A 10 16.25 -29.87 -20.24
C LEU A 10 17.64 -29.62 -19.63
N LYS A 11 17.71 -29.25 -18.34
CA LYS A 11 19.00 -29.11 -17.62
C LYS A 11 19.75 -30.45 -17.49
N GLU A 12 19.02 -31.55 -17.33
CA GLU A 12 19.60 -32.91 -17.24
C GLU A 12 20.07 -33.44 -18.62
N SER A 13 19.43 -33.02 -19.73
CA SER A 13 19.78 -33.49 -21.10
C SER A 13 20.92 -32.69 -21.75
N GLY A 14 21.29 -31.55 -21.22
CA GLY A 14 22.34 -30.71 -21.78
C GLY A 14 22.01 -30.07 -23.14
N GLU A 15 20.78 -30.18 -23.59
CA GLU A 15 20.27 -29.64 -24.84
C GLU A 15 19.68 -28.23 -24.68
N ASP A 16 20.23 -27.30 -25.47
CA ASP A 16 19.74 -25.94 -25.80
C ASP A 16 19.54 -24.96 -24.62
N ASP A 17 20.62 -24.25 -24.28
CA ASP A 17 20.64 -23.12 -23.32
C ASP A 17 19.57 -22.02 -23.63
N LYS A 18 19.17 -21.84 -24.89
CA LYS A 18 18.13 -20.90 -25.31
C LYS A 18 16.74 -21.34 -24.89
N LEU A 19 16.43 -22.63 -25.03
CA LEU A 19 15.12 -23.16 -24.62
C LEU A 19 14.99 -23.16 -23.09
N GLY A 20 16.06 -23.49 -22.36
CA GLY A 20 16.13 -23.38 -20.91
C GLY A 20 15.85 -21.97 -20.41
N LYS A 21 16.48 -20.97 -20.99
CA LYS A 21 16.26 -19.53 -20.67
C LYS A 21 14.83 -19.08 -20.99
N SER A 22 14.28 -19.54 -22.11
CA SER A 22 12.89 -19.22 -22.48
C SER A 22 11.90 -19.81 -21.48
N LEU A 23 12.10 -21.05 -21.03
CA LEU A 23 11.28 -21.71 -20.02
C LEU A 23 11.39 -21.02 -18.63
N GLU A 24 12.60 -20.60 -18.23
CA GLU A 24 12.79 -19.83 -17.01
C GLU A 24 12.04 -18.50 -17.07
N THR A 25 12.05 -17.83 -18.21
CA THR A 25 11.28 -16.60 -18.43
C THR A 25 9.77 -16.86 -18.33
N CYS A 26 9.29 -17.94 -18.95
CA CYS A 26 7.87 -18.32 -18.85
C CYS A 26 7.45 -18.66 -17.42
N ILE A 27 8.29 -19.39 -16.68
CA ILE A 27 8.00 -19.72 -15.25
C ILE A 27 7.89 -18.44 -14.43
N LYS A 28 8.84 -17.51 -14.56
CA LYS A 28 8.81 -16.23 -13.86
C LYS A 28 7.57 -15.40 -14.20
N GLU A 29 7.15 -15.42 -15.47
CA GLU A 29 5.95 -14.68 -15.87
C GLU A 29 4.66 -15.32 -15.35
N VAL A 30 4.56 -16.66 -15.29
CA VAL A 30 3.44 -17.35 -14.66
C VAL A 30 3.41 -17.08 -13.15
N GLU A 31 4.54 -17.16 -12.45
CA GLU A 31 4.62 -16.83 -11.02
C GLU A 31 4.23 -15.37 -10.77
N ARG A 32 4.62 -14.47 -11.67
CA ARG A 32 4.19 -13.06 -11.63
C ARG A 32 2.68 -12.91 -11.80
N LEU A 33 2.08 -13.64 -12.74
CA LEU A 33 0.63 -13.63 -12.98
C LEU A 33 -0.14 -14.22 -11.80
N ASP A 34 0.33 -15.32 -11.23
CA ASP A 34 -0.25 -15.92 -10.02
C ASP A 34 -0.22 -14.94 -8.84
N GLY A 35 0.88 -14.21 -8.67
CA GLY A 35 0.98 -13.14 -7.68
C GLY A 35 -0.02 -12.00 -7.92
N ILE A 36 -0.18 -11.56 -9.17
CA ILE A 36 -1.18 -10.54 -9.55
C ILE A 36 -2.60 -11.03 -9.22
N ILE A 37 -2.94 -12.26 -9.60
CA ILE A 37 -4.26 -12.84 -9.36
C ILE A 37 -4.53 -12.99 -7.86
N ALA A 38 -3.55 -13.45 -7.08
CA ALA A 38 -3.67 -13.59 -5.64
C ALA A 38 -3.95 -12.23 -4.97
N HIS A 39 -3.15 -11.21 -5.27
CA HIS A 39 -3.35 -9.85 -4.76
C HIS A 39 -4.67 -9.23 -5.25
N PHE A 40 -5.09 -9.53 -6.49
CA PHE A 40 -6.37 -9.06 -7.03
C PHE A 40 -7.55 -9.72 -6.32
N LEU A 41 -7.50 -11.05 -6.11
CA LEU A 41 -8.53 -11.77 -5.36
C LEU A 41 -8.63 -11.29 -3.91
N GLU A 42 -7.49 -11.03 -3.27
CA GLU A 42 -7.44 -10.43 -1.93
C GLU A 42 -8.01 -9.01 -1.93
N ALA A 43 -7.72 -8.24 -2.99
CA ALA A 43 -8.28 -6.90 -3.18
C ALA A 43 -9.80 -6.90 -3.42
N ILE A 44 -10.35 -7.93 -4.06
CA ILE A 44 -11.78 -8.04 -4.39
C ILE A 44 -12.57 -8.80 -3.32
N ARG A 45 -11.91 -9.60 -2.50
CA ARG A 45 -12.59 -10.41 -1.49
C ARG A 45 -13.35 -9.50 -0.53
N PRO A 46 -14.71 -9.53 -0.52
CA PRO A 46 -15.48 -8.79 0.46
C PRO A 46 -15.33 -9.52 1.80
N SER A 47 -14.32 -9.17 2.58
CA SER A 47 -14.37 -9.47 4.01
C SER A 47 -15.14 -8.32 4.64
N GLU A 48 -16.25 -8.63 5.32
CA GLU A 48 -16.89 -7.62 6.17
C GLU A 48 -15.84 -7.12 7.15
N PRO A 49 -15.58 -5.79 7.22
CA PRO A 49 -14.58 -5.24 8.13
C PRO A 49 -14.93 -5.53 9.58
N ASP A 50 -13.97 -6.00 10.37
CA ASP A 50 -14.10 -6.15 11.82
C ASP A 50 -13.76 -4.82 12.51
N PHE A 51 -14.75 -3.94 12.58
CA PHE A 51 -14.59 -2.60 13.14
C PHE A 51 -14.44 -2.63 14.66
N ARG A 52 -13.36 -2.02 15.15
CA ARG A 52 -13.09 -1.83 16.59
C ARG A 52 -12.31 -0.54 16.84
N GLU A 53 -12.28 -0.09 18.09
CA GLU A 53 -11.41 1.03 18.47
C GLU A 53 -9.95 0.68 18.16
N THR A 54 -9.33 1.49 17.32
CA THR A 54 -8.00 1.25 16.79
C THR A 54 -7.15 2.50 16.93
N ASN A 55 -6.04 2.38 17.64
CA ASN A 55 -5.06 3.44 17.75
C ASN A 55 -4.16 3.44 16.49
N LEU A 56 -4.27 4.48 15.68
CA LEU A 56 -3.53 4.59 14.41
C LEU A 56 -2.02 4.69 14.63
N LEU A 57 -1.57 5.30 15.74
CA LEU A 57 -0.15 5.44 16.03
C LEU A 57 0.49 4.08 16.34
N ASP A 58 -0.15 3.28 17.21
CA ASP A 58 0.33 1.94 17.54
C ASP A 58 0.40 1.05 16.29
N LEU A 59 -0.62 1.16 15.43
CA LEU A 59 -0.70 0.39 14.19
C LEU A 59 0.37 0.81 13.17
N LEU A 60 0.67 2.11 13.08
CA LEU A 60 1.75 2.64 12.24
C LEU A 60 3.11 2.14 12.70
N GLU A 61 3.38 2.18 14.02
CA GLU A 61 4.63 1.69 14.60
C GLU A 61 4.80 0.19 14.37
N GLU A 62 3.73 -0.59 14.53
CA GLU A 62 3.75 -2.03 14.23
C GLU A 62 4.06 -2.28 12.75
N THR A 63 3.42 -1.54 11.85
CA THR A 63 3.64 -1.69 10.40
C THR A 63 5.07 -1.32 9.99
N LEU A 64 5.63 -0.25 10.55
CA LEU A 64 7.01 0.16 10.30
C LEU A 64 8.01 -0.87 10.84
N ARG A 65 7.76 -1.45 12.03
CA ARG A 65 8.58 -2.55 12.57
C ARG A 65 8.56 -3.76 11.64
N GLY A 66 7.40 -4.11 11.08
CA GLY A 66 7.28 -5.21 10.11
C GLY A 66 8.08 -5.00 8.82
N ARG A 67 8.49 -3.75 8.53
CA ARG A 67 9.31 -3.40 7.36
C ARG A 67 10.74 -2.98 7.70
N GLU A 68 11.18 -3.16 8.93
CA GLU A 68 12.48 -2.65 9.40
C GLU A 68 13.66 -3.16 8.57
N GLU A 69 13.64 -4.43 8.19
CA GLU A 69 14.70 -5.02 7.35
C GLU A 69 14.73 -4.38 5.95
N GLU A 70 13.58 -4.12 5.35
CA GLU A 70 13.48 -3.46 4.05
C GLU A 70 13.94 -2.00 4.13
N LEU A 71 13.50 -1.26 5.16
CA LEU A 71 13.91 0.11 5.41
C LEU A 71 15.44 0.20 5.59
N LYS A 72 16.04 -0.73 6.35
CA LYS A 72 17.50 -0.81 6.52
C LYS A 72 18.22 -1.15 5.23
N ALA A 73 17.74 -2.14 4.47
CA ALA A 73 18.33 -2.56 3.21
C ALA A 73 18.33 -1.43 2.17
N ARG A 74 17.25 -0.64 2.13
CA ARG A 74 17.10 0.54 1.26
C ARG A 74 17.66 1.83 1.86
N LYS A 75 18.20 1.79 3.10
CA LYS A 75 18.74 2.93 3.85
C LYS A 75 17.74 4.06 4.04
N VAL A 76 16.46 3.75 4.17
CA VAL A 76 15.38 4.73 4.37
C VAL A 76 15.40 5.23 5.82
N SER A 77 15.52 6.54 6.00
CA SER A 77 15.28 7.18 7.30
C SER A 77 13.79 7.39 7.50
N ALA A 78 13.16 6.58 8.35
CA ALA A 78 11.76 6.70 8.69
C ALA A 78 11.57 7.40 10.04
N GLN A 79 10.66 8.38 10.11
CA GLN A 79 10.34 9.12 11.32
C GLN A 79 8.83 9.24 11.48
N VAL A 80 8.32 9.06 12.71
CA VAL A 80 6.92 9.26 13.06
C VAL A 80 6.78 10.50 13.93
N GLU A 81 5.93 11.42 13.52
CA GLU A 81 5.61 12.66 14.23
C GLU A 81 4.17 12.57 14.75
N ALA A 82 4.03 12.34 16.05
CA ALA A 82 2.73 12.21 16.71
C ALA A 82 2.18 13.61 17.05
N GLY A 83 1.32 14.15 16.19
CA GLY A 83 0.65 15.44 16.40
C GLY A 83 -0.82 15.34 16.78
N ALA A 84 -1.47 14.18 16.56
CA ALA A 84 -2.83 13.93 16.99
C ALA A 84 -2.90 13.70 18.51
N LYS A 85 -3.74 14.47 19.22
CA LYS A 85 -3.94 14.30 20.68
C LYS A 85 -4.58 12.96 21.02
N ASP A 86 -5.47 12.49 20.15
CA ASP A 86 -6.18 11.22 20.26
C ASP A 86 -6.23 10.57 18.88
N PRO A 87 -5.33 9.62 18.57
CA PRO A 87 -5.26 8.96 17.27
C PRO A 87 -6.18 7.73 17.16
N VAL A 88 -7.23 7.63 18.01
CA VAL A 88 -8.15 6.49 18.01
C VAL A 88 -9.28 6.73 17.01
N VAL A 89 -9.57 5.70 16.21
CA VAL A 89 -10.68 5.65 15.24
C VAL A 89 -11.39 4.30 15.33
N PHE A 90 -12.62 4.21 14.82
CA PHE A 90 -13.34 2.95 14.70
C PHE A 90 -13.05 2.34 13.33
N ALA A 91 -12.24 1.28 13.30
CA ALA A 91 -11.68 0.72 12.07
C ALA A 91 -11.34 -0.78 12.20
N ASP A 92 -11.18 -1.45 11.08
CA ASP A 92 -10.57 -2.79 11.01
C ASP A 92 -9.03 -2.64 10.95
N PRO A 93 -8.31 -3.04 12.01
CA PRO A 93 -6.86 -2.85 12.07
C PRO A 93 -6.09 -3.66 11.03
N GLU A 94 -6.58 -4.84 10.61
CA GLU A 94 -5.87 -5.64 9.61
C GLU A 94 -6.00 -5.00 8.22
N GLN A 95 -7.17 -4.46 7.89
CA GLN A 95 -7.35 -3.69 6.66
C GLN A 95 -6.52 -2.40 6.69
N LEU A 96 -6.45 -1.69 7.83
CA LEU A 96 -5.61 -0.49 7.94
C LEU A 96 -4.11 -0.82 7.87
N LYS A 97 -3.65 -1.94 8.43
CA LYS A 97 -2.28 -2.42 8.21
C LYS A 97 -1.98 -2.59 6.72
N GLN A 98 -2.92 -3.16 5.97
CA GLN A 98 -2.78 -3.31 4.52
C GLN A 98 -2.68 -1.95 3.81
N VAL A 99 -3.47 -0.95 4.24
CA VAL A 99 -3.37 0.44 3.75
C VAL A 99 -1.96 0.99 3.99
N PHE A 100 -1.49 0.96 5.25
CA PHE A 100 -0.18 1.50 5.61
C PHE A 100 0.96 0.75 4.89
N PHE A 101 0.85 -0.57 4.80
CA PHE A 101 1.81 -1.40 4.07
C PHE A 101 1.94 -0.99 2.60
N ASN A 102 0.81 -0.76 1.92
CA ASN A 102 0.81 -0.34 0.52
C ASN A 102 1.39 1.08 0.34
N VAL A 103 1.01 2.03 1.20
CA VAL A 103 1.51 3.41 1.11
C VAL A 103 3.00 3.47 1.41
N ILE A 104 3.47 2.83 2.50
CA ILE A 104 4.89 2.78 2.88
C ILE A 104 5.72 2.09 1.78
N GLY A 105 5.23 0.97 1.22
CA GLY A 105 5.91 0.28 0.13
C GLY A 105 6.04 1.15 -1.12
N ASN A 106 4.99 1.89 -1.46
CA ASN A 106 5.03 2.82 -2.58
C ASN A 106 6.05 3.95 -2.36
N ALA A 107 6.13 4.48 -1.13
CA ALA A 107 7.12 5.50 -0.77
C ALA A 107 8.55 4.95 -0.86
N ILE A 108 8.83 3.77 -0.29
CA ILE A 108 10.15 3.12 -0.35
C ILE A 108 10.60 2.93 -1.80
N ASP A 109 9.71 2.44 -2.65
CA ASP A 109 10.00 2.18 -4.06
C ASP A 109 10.24 3.45 -4.89
N ALA A 110 9.67 4.59 -4.47
CA ALA A 110 9.82 5.85 -5.18
C ALA A 110 11.13 6.59 -4.84
N MET A 111 11.86 6.14 -3.82
CA MET A 111 13.03 6.83 -3.28
C MET A 111 14.33 6.12 -3.67
N ASP A 112 15.27 6.86 -4.28
CA ASP A 112 16.61 6.34 -4.64
C ASP A 112 17.72 7.01 -3.83
N LYS A 113 17.74 8.35 -3.77
CA LYS A 113 18.81 9.14 -3.16
C LYS A 113 18.36 9.75 -1.85
N ASP A 114 19.15 9.55 -0.76
CA ASP A 114 18.87 10.09 0.57
C ASP A 114 17.39 9.87 0.99
N PRO A 115 16.95 8.60 1.04
CA PRO A 115 15.54 8.28 1.16
C PRO A 115 15.03 8.62 2.56
N LYS A 116 14.03 9.52 2.63
CA LYS A 116 13.40 9.99 3.87
C LYS A 116 11.89 9.79 3.81
N LEU A 117 11.36 9.07 4.77
CA LEU A 117 9.94 8.88 4.98
C LEU A 117 9.53 9.52 6.30
N ARG A 118 8.66 10.52 6.26
CA ARG A 118 8.04 11.09 7.46
C ARG A 118 6.57 10.69 7.49
N VAL A 119 6.14 10.18 8.64
CA VAL A 119 4.74 9.85 8.89
C VAL A 119 4.23 10.80 9.98
N ILE A 120 3.26 11.65 9.62
CA ILE A 120 2.77 12.70 10.50
C ILE A 120 1.32 12.39 10.84
N THR A 121 0.99 12.32 12.12
CA THR A 121 -0.40 12.23 12.57
C THR A 121 -0.88 13.59 13.04
N SER A 122 -2.09 13.96 12.65
CA SER A 122 -2.78 15.18 13.11
C SER A 122 -4.27 14.89 13.24
N GLY A 123 -5.04 15.80 13.81
CA GLY A 123 -6.48 15.60 13.93
C GLY A 123 -7.19 16.84 14.42
N ASP A 124 -8.47 16.89 14.10
CA ASP A 124 -9.47 17.83 14.59
C ASP A 124 -10.56 17.07 15.36
N ASP A 125 -11.68 17.73 15.68
CA ASP A 125 -12.80 17.14 16.42
C ASP A 125 -13.54 16.05 15.62
N GLU A 126 -13.45 16.06 14.30
CA GLU A 126 -14.19 15.17 13.42
C GLU A 126 -13.33 14.07 12.81
N ASN A 127 -12.05 14.35 12.54
CA ASN A 127 -11.20 13.47 11.78
C ASN A 127 -9.81 13.31 12.42
N VAL A 128 -9.18 12.18 12.12
CA VAL A 128 -7.74 11.94 12.29
C VAL A 128 -7.11 11.85 10.90
N TYR A 129 -5.94 12.45 10.74
CA TYR A 129 -5.19 12.43 9.50
C TYR A 129 -3.86 11.73 9.72
N VAL A 130 -3.48 10.92 8.74
CA VAL A 130 -2.13 10.33 8.65
C VAL A 130 -1.53 10.74 7.32
N GLN A 131 -0.42 11.44 7.35
CA GLN A 131 0.31 11.88 6.18
C GLN A 131 1.62 11.11 6.06
N PHE A 132 1.85 10.52 4.89
CA PHE A 132 3.11 9.90 4.50
C PHE A 132 3.81 10.83 3.53
N VAL A 133 4.96 11.34 3.92
CA VAL A 133 5.77 12.29 3.14
C VAL A 133 7.05 11.59 2.75
N ASP A 134 7.22 11.30 1.46
CA ASP A 134 8.43 10.70 0.91
C ASP A 134 9.28 11.72 0.15
N SER A 135 10.58 11.47 0.07
CA SER A 135 11.54 12.25 -0.72
C SER A 135 11.80 11.64 -2.10
N GLY A 136 10.81 10.94 -2.65
CA GLY A 136 10.94 10.19 -3.89
C GLY A 136 10.92 11.05 -5.15
N VAL A 137 10.85 10.36 -6.29
CA VAL A 137 10.84 11.00 -7.63
C VAL A 137 9.59 11.82 -7.91
N GLY A 138 8.54 11.66 -7.09
CA GLY A 138 7.25 12.32 -7.29
C GLY A 138 6.46 11.75 -8.47
N ILE A 139 5.25 12.32 -8.66
CA ILE A 139 4.26 11.89 -9.66
C ILE A 139 3.91 13.10 -10.53
N ALA A 140 3.83 12.91 -11.84
CA ALA A 140 3.37 13.95 -12.75
C ALA A 140 1.90 14.28 -12.50
N LYS A 141 1.52 15.55 -12.65
CA LYS A 141 0.17 16.03 -12.33
C LYS A 141 -0.93 15.29 -13.09
N GLU A 142 -0.66 14.94 -14.33
CA GLU A 142 -1.56 14.17 -15.21
C GLU A 142 -1.73 12.70 -14.78
N ASP A 143 -0.82 12.17 -13.95
CA ASP A 143 -0.82 10.80 -13.49
C ASP A 143 -1.44 10.64 -12.09
N VAL A 144 -1.48 11.71 -11.29
CA VAL A 144 -2.07 11.67 -9.94
C VAL A 144 -3.50 11.12 -9.93
N PRO A 145 -4.42 11.49 -10.83
CA PRO A 145 -5.76 10.89 -10.84
C PRO A 145 -5.77 9.42 -11.17
N LYS A 146 -4.79 8.93 -11.94
CA LYS A 146 -4.72 7.56 -12.43
C LYS A 146 -4.15 6.57 -11.42
N VAL A 147 -3.45 7.04 -10.36
CA VAL A 147 -2.79 6.14 -9.40
C VAL A 147 -3.76 5.22 -8.66
N PHE A 148 -5.04 5.57 -8.62
CA PHE A 148 -6.11 4.76 -8.04
C PHE A 148 -6.79 3.82 -9.03
N GLU A 149 -6.48 3.94 -10.34
CA GLU A 149 -7.01 3.05 -11.37
C GLU A 149 -6.34 1.67 -11.26
N PRO A 150 -7.11 0.59 -11.46
CA PRO A 150 -6.56 -0.76 -11.49
C PRO A 150 -5.45 -0.88 -12.54
N TYR A 151 -4.37 -1.57 -12.17
CA TYR A 151 -3.21 -1.86 -13.06
C TYR A 151 -2.40 -0.63 -13.51
N TYR A 152 -2.72 0.56 -13.05
CA TYR A 152 -1.92 1.72 -13.34
C TYR A 152 -0.61 1.69 -12.53
N THR A 153 0.53 1.67 -13.22
CA THR A 153 1.86 1.70 -12.61
C THR A 153 2.90 2.28 -13.55
N THR A 154 3.77 3.10 -13.03
CA THR A 154 4.98 3.60 -13.73
C THR A 154 6.23 2.78 -13.35
N LYS A 155 6.08 1.82 -12.42
CA LYS A 155 7.19 1.01 -11.91
C LYS A 155 7.41 -0.24 -12.76
N LYS A 156 8.66 -0.56 -13.10
CA LYS A 156 9.01 -1.84 -13.75
C LYS A 156 8.73 -2.99 -12.78
N GLY A 157 7.77 -3.87 -13.12
CA GLY A 157 7.37 -5.01 -12.29
C GLY A 157 6.33 -4.71 -11.21
N GLY A 158 5.84 -3.47 -11.11
CA GLY A 158 4.72 -3.14 -10.27
C GLY A 158 3.39 -3.66 -10.83
N HIS A 159 2.46 -4.06 -9.95
CA HIS A 159 1.16 -4.62 -10.37
C HIS A 159 0.06 -3.55 -10.51
N GLY A 160 0.29 -2.33 -9.99
CA GLY A 160 -0.68 -1.23 -10.06
C GLY A 160 -1.99 -1.46 -9.29
N ILE A 161 -1.97 -2.29 -8.24
CA ILE A 161 -3.17 -2.64 -7.45
C ILE A 161 -3.14 -1.98 -6.07
N GLY A 162 -1.95 -1.68 -5.53
CA GLY A 162 -1.78 -1.23 -4.15
C GLY A 162 -2.59 0.02 -3.79
N MET A 163 -2.58 1.06 -4.63
CA MET A 163 -3.32 2.29 -4.37
C MET A 163 -4.84 2.15 -4.59
N MET A 164 -5.27 1.25 -5.48
CA MET A 164 -6.68 0.87 -5.60
C MET A 164 -7.19 0.23 -4.30
N ILE A 165 -6.40 -0.66 -3.69
CA ILE A 165 -6.72 -1.28 -2.39
C ILE A 165 -6.82 -0.21 -1.31
N VAL A 166 -5.85 0.71 -1.24
CA VAL A 166 -5.88 1.85 -0.31
C VAL A 166 -7.18 2.64 -0.46
N TYR A 167 -7.52 3.06 -1.69
CA TYR A 167 -8.73 3.82 -1.96
C TYR A 167 -9.99 3.07 -1.51
N ARG A 168 -10.13 1.78 -1.83
CA ARG A 168 -11.27 0.97 -1.45
C ARG A 168 -11.41 0.87 0.08
N ILE A 169 -10.34 0.45 0.77
CA ILE A 169 -10.38 0.29 2.23
C ILE A 169 -10.71 1.61 2.91
N MET A 170 -10.11 2.72 2.49
CA MET A 170 -10.42 4.03 3.03
C MET A 170 -11.90 4.39 2.85
N ARG A 171 -12.49 4.11 1.68
CA ARG A 171 -13.92 4.32 1.41
C ARG A 171 -14.82 3.44 2.27
N ASP A 172 -14.46 2.17 2.46
CA ASP A 172 -15.21 1.22 3.30
C ASP A 172 -15.20 1.67 4.78
N HIS A 173 -14.16 2.38 5.21
CA HIS A 173 -14.02 3.00 6.53
C HIS A 173 -14.64 4.41 6.62
N GLY A 174 -15.34 4.88 5.59
CA GLY A 174 -15.90 6.25 5.56
C GLY A 174 -14.86 7.35 5.50
N GLY A 175 -13.61 6.98 5.28
CA GLY A 175 -12.46 7.87 5.14
C GLY A 175 -12.24 8.32 3.70
N ASP A 176 -11.08 8.94 3.48
CA ASP A 176 -10.66 9.41 2.16
C ASP A 176 -9.13 9.35 2.02
N VAL A 177 -8.65 9.37 0.78
CA VAL A 177 -7.21 9.42 0.46
C VAL A 177 -6.93 10.52 -0.55
N GLY A 178 -5.99 11.40 -0.22
CA GLY A 178 -5.50 12.48 -1.08
C GLY A 178 -4.02 12.28 -1.41
N ILE A 179 -3.62 12.74 -2.59
CA ILE A 179 -2.21 12.74 -3.02
C ILE A 179 -1.84 14.13 -3.50
N ASP A 180 -0.77 14.67 -2.92
CA ASP A 180 -0.08 15.87 -3.40
C ASP A 180 1.35 15.48 -3.78
N SER A 181 1.71 15.71 -5.04
CA SER A 181 2.99 15.27 -5.57
C SER A 181 3.47 16.19 -6.68
N LYS A 182 4.78 16.32 -6.76
CA LYS A 182 5.45 17.07 -7.81
C LYS A 182 6.72 16.33 -8.25
N PRO A 183 6.95 16.15 -9.55
CA PRO A 183 8.17 15.54 -10.06
C PRO A 183 9.44 16.14 -9.44
N GLY A 184 10.30 15.28 -8.88
CA GLY A 184 11.55 15.64 -8.21
C GLY A 184 11.42 16.21 -6.80
N ALA A 185 10.19 16.33 -6.25
CA ALA A 185 9.95 16.90 -4.91
C ALA A 185 9.31 15.88 -3.93
N GLY A 186 9.10 14.64 -4.36
CA GLY A 186 8.46 13.60 -3.55
C GLY A 186 6.95 13.61 -3.61
N THR A 187 6.33 12.83 -2.72
CA THR A 187 4.89 12.67 -2.63
C THR A 187 4.40 12.79 -1.19
N ILE A 188 3.22 13.37 -1.03
CA ILE A 188 2.47 13.39 0.22
C ILE A 188 1.19 12.59 -0.02
N VAL A 189 1.03 11.48 0.68
CA VAL A 189 -0.21 10.71 0.72
C VAL A 189 -0.90 11.04 2.04
N THR A 190 -2.11 11.60 1.98
CA THR A 190 -2.92 11.95 3.14
C THR A 190 -4.10 11.00 3.26
N LEU A 191 -4.16 10.27 4.37
CA LEU A 191 -5.30 9.44 4.75
C LEU A 191 -6.13 10.20 5.78
N ARG A 192 -7.44 10.33 5.54
CA ARG A 192 -8.40 10.95 6.46
C ARG A 192 -9.32 9.88 7.02
N PHE A 193 -9.38 9.79 8.33
CA PHE A 193 -10.23 8.86 9.06
C PHE A 193 -11.27 9.64 9.88
N PRO A 194 -12.57 9.36 9.75
CA PRO A 194 -13.57 9.93 10.64
C PRO A 194 -13.41 9.34 12.05
N ARG A 195 -13.52 10.17 13.09
CA ARG A 195 -13.48 9.72 14.49
C ARG A 195 -14.70 8.88 14.88
N LYS A 196 -15.86 9.20 14.30
CA LYS A 196 -17.10 8.48 14.50
C LYS A 196 -17.46 7.66 13.27
N ASP A 197 -17.91 6.44 13.47
CA ASP A 197 -18.46 5.62 12.40
C ASP A 197 -19.64 6.37 11.75
N ARG A 198 -19.67 6.41 10.42
CA ARG A 198 -20.75 7.01 9.65
C ARG A 198 -22.11 6.39 9.99
N ARG A 199 -22.15 5.10 10.34
CA ARG A 199 -23.38 4.40 10.80
C ARG A 199 -23.86 4.94 12.14
N MET A 200 -22.96 5.27 13.07
CA MET A 200 -23.31 5.87 14.35
C MET A 200 -23.88 7.27 14.16
N ARG A 201 -23.33 8.10 13.26
CA ARG A 201 -23.90 9.42 12.92
C ARG A 201 -25.32 9.31 12.40
N LEU A 202 -25.59 8.40 11.45
CA LEU A 202 -26.95 8.19 10.89
C LEU A 202 -27.94 7.72 11.94
N LEU A 203 -27.50 6.93 12.94
CA LEU A 203 -28.36 6.50 14.05
C LEU A 203 -28.60 7.61 15.07
N GLU A 204 -27.65 8.51 15.28
CA GLU A 204 -27.80 9.71 16.11
C GLU A 204 -28.75 10.74 15.47
N GLU A 205 -28.58 10.99 14.16
CA GLU A 205 -29.44 11.87 13.36
C GLU A 205 -30.88 11.36 13.24
N ALA A 206 -31.09 10.03 13.21
CA ALA A 206 -32.41 9.42 13.16
C ALA A 206 -33.16 9.45 14.53
N LYS A 207 -32.46 9.81 15.62
CA LYS A 207 -33.04 9.92 16.97
C LYS A 207 -33.37 11.37 17.38
N THR A 208 -33.00 12.34 16.51
CA THR A 208 -33.30 13.78 16.71
C THR A 208 -34.46 14.18 15.83
#